data_1fd83ddbf28c0c8770616e2c370481f7
#
_entry.id   1fd83ddbf28c0c8770616e2c370481f7
#
_cell.length_a   1.000
_cell.length_b   1.000
_cell.length_c   1.000
_cell.angle_alpha   90.00
_cell.angle_beta   90.00
_cell.angle_gamma   90.00
#
_symmetry.space_group_name_H-M   'P 1'
#
loop_
_entity.id
_entity.type
_entity.pdbx_description
1 polymer ?
#
loop_
_entity_poly.entity_id
_entity_poly.type
_entity_poly.pdbx_seq_one_letter_code
_entity_poly.pdbx_strand_id
1 'polypeptide(L)'
;MKKLLPTLLLATLVSITGCASYKPIPQNYTGPIATVSDSGMAEDGSKAQIFALTAIDGHSIQDSFLTTRQASYGKGATIRLEVTERLIPAQAMKVKLRGSHITGMPIHEIASRAMGTFFEVEGVVDFTPQADKRYRVVGILSKSDSSVWIEDEVTRQPVTSKVSAQK
;
A
#
# COMPACT_ATOMS: atom_id res chain seq x y z
N MET A 1 30.47 -9.78 -62.45
CA MET A 1 30.54 -10.49 -61.15
C MET A 1 29.94 -9.56 -60.10
N LYS A 2 28.64 -9.68 -59.77
CA LYS A 2 27.94 -8.86 -58.74
C LYS A 2 27.94 -9.65 -57.45
N LYS A 3 28.61 -9.11 -56.39
CA LYS A 3 28.60 -9.67 -55.03
C LYS A 3 27.35 -9.21 -54.32
N LEU A 4 26.43 -10.12 -54.00
CA LEU A 4 25.28 -9.90 -53.12
C LEU A 4 25.76 -9.98 -51.66
N LEU A 5 25.62 -8.88 -50.93
CA LEU A 5 25.79 -8.84 -49.49
C LEU A 5 24.47 -9.29 -48.81
N PRO A 6 24.48 -10.28 -47.92
CA PRO A 6 23.29 -10.58 -47.14
C PRO A 6 23.15 -9.58 -45.99
N THR A 7 22.09 -8.79 -46.00
CA THR A 7 21.67 -7.90 -44.91
C THR A 7 21.15 -8.77 -43.76
N LEU A 8 21.94 -8.86 -42.69
CA LEU A 8 21.55 -9.55 -41.43
C LEU A 8 20.57 -8.68 -40.67
N LEU A 9 19.30 -9.04 -40.73
CA LEU A 9 18.22 -8.37 -39.99
C LEU A 9 18.26 -8.85 -38.53
N LEU A 10 18.87 -8.04 -37.65
CA LEU A 10 18.93 -8.29 -36.19
C LEU A 10 17.59 -7.92 -35.59
N ALA A 11 16.71 -8.91 -35.37
CA ALA A 11 15.44 -8.74 -34.68
C ALA A 11 15.70 -8.58 -33.17
N THR A 12 15.63 -7.33 -32.69
CA THR A 12 15.69 -7.02 -31.25
C THR A 12 14.36 -7.42 -30.61
N LEU A 13 14.36 -8.52 -29.85
CA LEU A 13 13.24 -8.93 -29.01
C LEU A 13 13.14 -7.96 -27.83
N VAL A 14 12.22 -6.99 -27.91
CA VAL A 14 11.89 -6.12 -26.79
C VAL A 14 11.03 -6.94 -25.80
N SER A 15 11.66 -7.44 -24.75
CA SER A 15 10.95 -8.08 -23.64
C SER A 15 10.14 -7.03 -22.89
N ILE A 16 8.82 -6.98 -23.12
CA ILE A 16 7.89 -6.17 -22.35
C ILE A 16 7.71 -6.86 -20.99
N THR A 17 8.56 -6.52 -20.01
CA THR A 17 8.34 -6.89 -18.62
C THR A 17 7.17 -6.06 -18.10
N GLY A 18 5.96 -6.56 -18.23
CA GLY A 18 4.77 -5.98 -17.60
C GLY A 18 4.99 -5.93 -16.09
N CYS A 19 4.71 -4.80 -15.44
CA CYS A 19 4.67 -4.68 -13.99
C CYS A 19 3.54 -5.56 -13.45
N ALA A 20 3.81 -6.85 -13.22
CA ALA A 20 2.88 -7.72 -12.52
C ALA A 20 2.86 -7.29 -11.05
N SER A 21 1.70 -6.88 -10.56
CA SER A 21 1.49 -6.63 -9.12
C SER A 21 1.73 -7.93 -8.36
N TYR A 22 2.57 -7.88 -7.33
CA TYR A 22 2.81 -9.04 -6.46
C TYR A 22 1.50 -9.46 -5.78
N LYS A 23 1.17 -10.75 -5.90
CA LYS A 23 0.02 -11.36 -5.22
C LYS A 23 0.53 -12.07 -3.96
N PRO A 24 0.09 -11.67 -2.76
CA PRO A 24 0.55 -12.29 -1.51
C PRO A 24 0.30 -13.80 -1.44
N ILE A 25 -0.80 -14.26 -2.03
CA ILE A 25 -1.12 -15.69 -2.13
C ILE A 25 -0.60 -16.22 -3.48
N PRO A 26 0.37 -17.15 -3.51
CA PRO A 26 0.81 -17.81 -4.73
C PRO A 26 -0.33 -18.62 -5.38
N GLN A 27 -0.29 -18.81 -6.70
CA GLN A 27 -1.39 -19.43 -7.46
C GLN A 27 -1.79 -20.84 -6.97
N ASN A 28 -0.86 -21.61 -6.43
CA ASN A 28 -1.09 -22.99 -5.96
C ASN A 28 -0.92 -23.09 -4.43
N TYR A 29 -1.14 -22.02 -3.71
CA TYR A 29 -1.01 -22.03 -2.26
C TYR A 29 -2.19 -22.76 -1.61
N THR A 30 -1.90 -23.80 -0.83
CA THR A 30 -2.89 -24.61 -0.10
C THR A 30 -2.74 -24.49 1.42
N GLY A 31 -1.82 -23.64 1.89
CA GLY A 31 -1.59 -23.41 3.30
C GLY A 31 -2.68 -22.55 3.97
N PRO A 32 -2.60 -22.38 5.28
CA PRO A 32 -3.53 -21.53 6.02
C PRO A 32 -3.40 -20.06 5.63
N ILE A 33 -4.52 -19.34 5.62
CA ILE A 33 -4.62 -17.94 5.24
C ILE A 33 -5.21 -17.09 6.37
N ALA A 34 -4.92 -15.80 6.30
CA ALA A 34 -5.54 -14.76 7.12
C ALA A 34 -6.00 -13.61 6.23
N THR A 35 -6.81 -12.71 6.77
CA THR A 35 -7.30 -11.53 6.09
C THR A 35 -6.70 -10.28 6.72
N VAL A 36 -6.23 -9.34 5.91
CA VAL A 36 -5.79 -8.01 6.36
C VAL A 36 -6.51 -6.94 5.57
N SER A 37 -7.19 -6.04 6.27
CA SER A 37 -7.79 -4.83 5.70
C SER A 37 -6.96 -3.60 6.06
N ASP A 38 -6.82 -2.70 5.10
CA ASP A 38 -6.37 -1.34 5.36
C ASP A 38 -7.48 -0.57 6.10
N SER A 39 -7.20 0.66 6.52
CA SER A 39 -8.22 1.57 7.02
C SER A 39 -8.01 2.98 6.51
N GLY A 40 -9.06 3.80 6.61
CA GLY A 40 -8.98 5.19 6.24
C GLY A 40 -10.20 5.97 6.70
N MET A 41 -10.03 7.28 6.74
CA MET A 41 -11.08 8.22 7.13
C MET A 41 -10.98 9.47 6.25
N ALA A 42 -12.07 9.83 5.60
CA ALA A 42 -12.16 11.12 4.92
C ALA A 42 -12.18 12.25 5.98
N GLU A 43 -11.33 13.26 5.82
CA GLU A 43 -11.34 14.46 6.66
C GLU A 43 -12.30 15.50 6.08
N ASP A 44 -12.26 15.61 4.75
CA ASP A 44 -13.17 16.44 3.95
C ASP A 44 -13.27 15.83 2.54
N GLY A 45 -13.96 16.50 1.63
CA GLY A 45 -14.10 16.01 0.25
C GLY A 45 -12.82 15.96 -0.57
N SER A 46 -11.73 16.58 -0.10
CA SER A 46 -10.46 16.72 -0.83
C SER A 46 -9.26 16.07 -0.14
N LYS A 47 -9.44 15.60 1.10
CA LYS A 47 -8.37 15.05 1.94
C LYS A 47 -8.86 13.86 2.77
N ALA A 48 -8.02 12.84 2.91
CA ALA A 48 -8.28 11.67 3.74
C ALA A 48 -7.00 11.21 4.44
N GLN A 49 -7.17 10.45 5.52
CA GLN A 49 -6.12 9.64 6.16
C GLN A 49 -6.27 8.20 5.70
N ILE A 50 -5.14 7.55 5.39
CA ILE A 50 -5.10 6.12 5.05
C ILE A 50 -4.00 5.45 5.86
N PHE A 51 -4.30 4.26 6.39
CA PHE A 51 -3.35 3.36 7.02
C PHE A 51 -3.38 2.05 6.26
N ALA A 52 -2.25 1.66 5.68
CA ALA A 52 -2.20 0.56 4.74
C ALA A 52 -0.96 -0.32 4.90
N LEU A 53 -1.13 -1.59 4.55
CA LEU A 53 -0.06 -2.54 4.30
C LEU A 53 0.36 -2.39 2.83
N THR A 54 1.58 -1.89 2.60
CA THR A 54 2.06 -1.49 1.27
C THR A 54 3.05 -2.46 0.64
N ALA A 55 3.71 -3.31 1.45
CA ALA A 55 4.59 -4.35 0.94
C ALA A 55 4.66 -5.55 1.89
N ILE A 56 4.95 -6.73 1.34
CA ILE A 56 5.21 -7.98 2.06
C ILE A 56 6.55 -8.51 1.56
N ASP A 57 7.48 -8.80 2.50
CA ASP A 57 8.83 -9.31 2.23
C ASP A 57 9.57 -8.53 1.13
N GLY A 58 9.41 -7.19 1.15
CA GLY A 58 10.00 -6.26 0.20
C GLY A 58 9.25 -6.11 -1.14
N HIS A 59 8.21 -6.90 -1.39
CA HIS A 59 7.39 -6.82 -2.60
C HIS A 59 6.20 -5.89 -2.40
N SER A 60 6.10 -4.81 -3.19
CA SER A 60 4.95 -3.92 -3.17
C SER A 60 3.68 -4.65 -3.60
N ILE A 61 2.59 -4.37 -2.91
CA ILE A 61 1.27 -4.93 -3.16
C ILE A 61 0.26 -3.83 -3.48
N GLN A 62 -0.91 -4.21 -3.99
CA GLN A 62 -2.01 -3.27 -4.14
C GLN A 62 -2.52 -2.86 -2.75
N ASP A 63 -2.65 -1.55 -2.52
CA ASP A 63 -3.05 -0.96 -1.25
C ASP A 63 -4.11 0.15 -1.43
N SER A 64 -4.61 0.67 -0.31
CA SER A 64 -5.66 1.70 -0.32
C SER A 64 -5.19 3.06 -0.86
N PHE A 65 -3.90 3.36 -0.87
CA PHE A 65 -3.40 4.59 -1.53
C PHE A 65 -3.56 4.48 -3.03
N LEU A 66 -3.21 3.33 -3.62
CA LEU A 66 -3.33 3.10 -5.06
C LEU A 66 -4.80 3.05 -5.48
N THR A 67 -5.64 2.29 -4.79
CA THR A 67 -7.07 2.15 -5.13
C THR A 67 -7.81 3.48 -4.98
N THR A 68 -7.53 4.25 -3.92
CA THR A 68 -8.10 5.59 -3.72
C THR A 68 -7.68 6.56 -4.83
N ARG A 69 -6.41 6.54 -5.28
CA ARG A 69 -5.97 7.36 -6.41
C ARG A 69 -6.69 6.99 -7.69
N GLN A 70 -6.82 5.69 -7.97
CA GLN A 70 -7.53 5.20 -9.16
C GLN A 70 -9.01 5.59 -9.13
N ALA A 71 -9.69 5.42 -7.99
CA ALA A 71 -11.09 5.78 -7.82
C ALA A 71 -11.35 7.30 -7.90
N SER A 72 -10.34 8.11 -7.54
CA SER A 72 -10.41 9.57 -7.55
C SER A 72 -9.97 10.17 -8.89
N TYR A 73 -9.40 9.38 -9.80
CA TYR A 73 -8.92 9.88 -11.08
C TYR A 73 -10.04 10.55 -11.89
N GLY A 74 -9.77 11.73 -12.43
CA GLY A 74 -10.73 12.50 -13.21
C GLY A 74 -11.83 13.20 -12.39
N LYS A 75 -11.78 13.16 -11.06
CA LYS A 75 -12.79 13.79 -10.17
C LYS A 75 -12.38 15.16 -9.61
N GLY A 76 -11.36 15.79 -10.22
CA GLY A 76 -10.83 17.08 -9.76
C GLY A 76 -10.23 16.97 -8.36
N ALA A 77 -10.65 17.85 -7.45
CA ALA A 77 -10.15 17.86 -6.08
C ALA A 77 -10.80 16.80 -5.17
N THR A 78 -11.86 16.13 -5.63
CA THR A 78 -12.62 15.19 -4.80
C THR A 78 -11.87 13.87 -4.63
N ILE A 79 -11.76 13.41 -3.37
CA ILE A 79 -11.26 12.08 -3.03
C ILE A 79 -12.42 11.10 -2.90
N ARG A 80 -12.27 9.95 -3.55
CA ARG A 80 -13.08 8.77 -3.33
C ARG A 80 -12.24 7.73 -2.58
N LEU A 81 -12.41 7.70 -1.26
CA LEU A 81 -11.71 6.77 -0.40
C LEU A 81 -12.14 5.32 -0.70
N GLU A 82 -11.16 4.48 -1.03
CA GLU A 82 -11.36 3.04 -1.25
C GLU A 82 -10.43 2.25 -0.33
N VAL A 83 -11.03 1.41 0.51
CA VAL A 83 -10.30 0.55 1.46
C VAL A 83 -10.09 -0.82 0.84
N THR A 84 -8.84 -1.28 0.86
CA THR A 84 -8.44 -2.57 0.29
C THR A 84 -8.39 -3.63 1.39
N GLU A 85 -8.99 -4.79 1.10
CA GLU A 85 -8.85 -6.01 1.89
C GLU A 85 -8.11 -7.06 1.06
N ARG A 86 -7.29 -7.89 1.69
CA ARG A 86 -6.51 -8.93 1.01
C ARG A 86 -6.31 -10.17 1.87
N LEU A 87 -6.21 -11.31 1.19
CA LEU A 87 -5.76 -12.55 1.80
C LEU A 87 -4.22 -12.60 1.80
N ILE A 88 -3.66 -13.13 2.88
CA ILE A 88 -2.22 -13.35 3.04
C ILE A 88 -1.98 -14.75 3.62
N PRO A 89 -0.80 -15.37 3.38
CA PRO A 89 -0.43 -16.61 4.05
C PRO A 89 -0.36 -16.42 5.57
N ALA A 90 -0.86 -17.40 6.34
CA ALA A 90 -0.73 -17.38 7.79
C ALA A 90 0.65 -17.91 8.22
N GLN A 91 1.70 -17.15 7.94
CA GLN A 91 3.10 -17.44 8.26
C GLN A 91 3.85 -16.17 8.63
N ALA A 92 5.02 -16.32 9.25
CA ALA A 92 5.87 -15.18 9.59
C ALA A 92 6.34 -14.45 8.33
N MET A 93 6.26 -13.11 8.33
CA MET A 93 6.65 -12.25 7.23
C MET A 93 7.07 -10.86 7.73
N LYS A 94 7.81 -10.13 6.91
CA LYS A 94 8.05 -8.70 7.12
C LYS A 94 7.04 -7.88 6.32
N VAL A 95 6.36 -6.97 6.99
CA VAL A 95 5.35 -6.12 6.34
C VAL A 95 5.74 -4.65 6.45
N LYS A 96 5.61 -3.93 5.34
CA LYS A 96 5.75 -2.47 5.33
C LYS A 96 4.39 -1.84 5.55
N LEU A 97 4.29 -1.06 6.63
CA LEU A 97 3.10 -0.29 6.98
C LEU A 97 3.32 1.17 6.66
N ARG A 98 2.28 1.83 6.19
CA ARG A 98 2.27 3.27 5.95
C ARG A 98 0.97 3.89 6.46
N GLY A 99 1.11 4.97 7.21
CA GLY A 99 0.04 5.91 7.52
C GLY A 99 0.35 7.25 6.85
N SER A 100 -0.58 7.81 6.09
CA SER A 100 -0.36 9.11 5.45
C SER A 100 -1.68 9.78 5.10
N HIS A 101 -1.65 11.11 5.00
CA HIS A 101 -2.71 11.82 4.29
C HIS A 101 -2.61 11.58 2.79
N ILE A 102 -3.74 11.70 2.11
CA ILE A 102 -3.87 11.75 0.66
C ILE A 102 -4.76 12.93 0.29
N THR A 103 -4.45 13.63 -0.79
CA THR A 103 -5.23 14.76 -1.29
C THR A 103 -5.67 14.53 -2.72
N GLY A 104 -6.81 15.11 -3.10
CA GLY A 104 -7.37 14.98 -4.45
C GLY A 104 -6.54 15.65 -5.54
N MET A 105 -5.74 16.66 -5.19
CA MET A 105 -4.85 17.36 -6.12
C MET A 105 -3.49 17.64 -5.47
N PRO A 106 -2.38 17.61 -6.26
CA PRO A 106 -1.04 17.87 -5.73
C PRO A 106 -0.90 19.22 -5.04
N ILE A 107 -1.61 20.25 -5.51
CA ILE A 107 -1.57 21.58 -4.89
C ILE A 107 -2.10 21.58 -3.46
N HIS A 108 -3.09 20.75 -3.16
CA HIS A 108 -3.63 20.60 -1.80
C HIS A 108 -2.62 19.91 -0.87
N GLU A 109 -1.84 18.96 -1.37
CA GLU A 109 -0.76 18.35 -0.61
C GLU A 109 0.33 19.36 -0.27
N ILE A 110 0.78 20.14 -1.28
CA ILE A 110 1.78 21.21 -1.08
C ILE A 110 1.28 22.22 -0.02
N ALA A 111 0.04 22.67 -0.13
CA ALA A 111 -0.56 23.60 0.82
C ALA A 111 -0.64 22.98 2.24
N SER A 112 -1.08 21.71 2.36
CA SER A 112 -1.17 21.03 3.65
C SER A 112 0.20 20.81 4.31
N ARG A 113 1.22 20.50 3.52
CA ARG A 113 2.60 20.38 4.01
C ARG A 113 3.12 21.75 4.49
N ALA A 114 2.89 22.82 3.74
CA ALA A 114 3.29 24.19 4.13
C ALA A 114 2.59 24.67 5.41
N MET A 115 1.33 24.28 5.62
CA MET A 115 0.55 24.59 6.82
C MET A 115 0.85 23.65 8.00
N GLY A 116 1.70 22.63 7.82
CA GLY A 116 2.02 21.65 8.87
C GLY A 116 0.83 20.76 9.26
N THR A 117 -0.08 20.50 8.32
CA THR A 117 -1.26 19.64 8.51
C THR A 117 -1.20 18.34 7.70
N PHE A 118 -0.07 18.04 7.05
CA PHE A 118 0.19 16.79 6.35
C PHE A 118 1.17 15.95 7.14
N PHE A 119 0.72 14.80 7.61
CA PHE A 119 1.52 13.88 8.41
C PHE A 119 1.65 12.56 7.68
N GLU A 120 2.79 11.88 7.89
CA GLU A 120 3.04 10.55 7.38
C GLU A 120 3.99 9.79 8.30
N VAL A 121 3.87 8.48 8.28
CA VAL A 121 4.72 7.53 8.99
C VAL A 121 4.80 6.26 8.17
N GLU A 122 5.99 5.67 8.05
CA GLU A 122 6.14 4.35 7.44
C GLU A 122 7.28 3.58 8.08
N GLY A 123 7.20 2.27 8.01
CA GLY A 123 8.26 1.38 8.47
C GLY A 123 7.92 -0.08 8.26
N VAL A 124 8.90 -0.93 8.58
CA VAL A 124 8.78 -2.38 8.44
C VAL A 124 8.69 -3.01 9.83
N VAL A 125 7.76 -3.93 10.00
CA VAL A 125 7.58 -4.72 11.22
C VAL A 125 7.47 -6.20 10.89
N ASP A 126 7.81 -7.05 11.86
CA ASP A 126 7.54 -8.48 11.78
C ASP A 126 6.06 -8.72 12.09
N PHE A 127 5.45 -9.61 11.33
CA PHE A 127 4.06 -9.99 11.48
C PHE A 127 3.89 -11.49 11.28
N THR A 128 3.19 -12.14 12.21
CA THR A 128 2.88 -13.59 12.13
C THR A 128 1.37 -13.76 12.31
N PRO A 129 0.60 -13.67 11.20
CA PRO A 129 -0.84 -13.85 11.26
C PRO A 129 -1.21 -15.30 11.61
N GLN A 130 -2.30 -15.47 12.34
CA GLN A 130 -2.90 -16.76 12.62
C GLN A 130 -3.93 -17.12 11.55
N ALA A 131 -4.09 -18.42 11.27
CA ALA A 131 -5.08 -18.90 10.32
C ALA A 131 -6.49 -18.42 10.67
N ASP A 132 -7.28 -18.10 9.63
CA ASP A 132 -8.68 -17.69 9.70
C ASP A 132 -8.96 -16.41 10.52
N LYS A 133 -7.91 -15.72 10.95
CA LYS A 133 -8.03 -14.44 11.65
C LYS A 133 -8.14 -13.25 10.67
N ARG A 134 -8.82 -12.23 11.16
CA ARG A 134 -8.97 -10.95 10.48
C ARG A 134 -8.20 -9.88 11.23
N TYR A 135 -7.46 -9.08 10.48
CA TYR A 135 -6.62 -8.01 11.00
C TYR A 135 -6.92 -6.70 10.28
N ARG A 136 -6.61 -5.59 10.93
CA ARG A 136 -6.75 -4.26 10.35
C ARG A 136 -5.50 -3.44 10.58
N VAL A 137 -5.05 -2.73 9.54
CA VAL A 137 -4.02 -1.70 9.67
C VAL A 137 -4.67 -0.44 10.19
N VAL A 138 -4.17 0.08 11.31
CA VAL A 138 -4.69 1.29 11.95
C VAL A 138 -3.54 2.20 12.37
N GLY A 139 -3.87 3.44 12.71
CA GLY A 139 -2.84 4.39 13.15
C GLY A 139 -3.40 5.70 13.65
N ILE A 140 -2.48 6.62 13.92
CA ILE A 140 -2.74 8.01 14.30
C ILE A 140 -1.84 8.87 13.42
N LEU A 141 -2.37 9.98 12.91
CA LEU A 141 -1.62 11.01 12.20
C LEU A 141 -1.83 12.35 12.90
N SER A 142 -0.80 12.84 13.54
CA SER A 142 -0.83 14.14 14.21
C SER A 142 0.57 14.77 14.25
N LYS A 143 0.61 16.03 14.60
CA LYS A 143 1.86 16.79 14.75
C LYS A 143 2.78 16.23 15.84
N SER A 144 2.21 15.69 16.91
CA SER A 144 2.96 15.23 18.08
C SER A 144 3.21 13.72 18.06
N ASP A 145 2.32 12.96 17.43
CA ASP A 145 2.36 11.50 17.43
C ASP A 145 1.76 10.97 16.13
N SER A 146 2.61 10.44 15.26
CA SER A 146 2.18 9.71 14.08
C SER A 146 2.68 8.28 14.19
N SER A 147 1.76 7.34 14.17
CA SER A 147 2.07 5.92 14.32
C SER A 147 1.12 5.03 13.52
N VAL A 148 1.60 3.84 13.10
CA VAL A 148 0.84 2.83 12.36
C VAL A 148 1.19 1.44 12.88
N TRP A 149 0.18 0.55 12.99
CA TRP A 149 0.34 -0.85 13.43
C TRP A 149 -0.77 -1.72 12.85
N ILE A 150 -0.67 -3.04 13.08
CA ILE A 150 -1.75 -3.98 12.80
C ILE A 150 -2.42 -4.37 14.13
N GLU A 151 -3.73 -4.43 14.14
CA GLU A 151 -4.53 -4.96 15.25
C GLU A 151 -5.39 -6.15 14.81
N ASP A 152 -5.72 -7.02 15.74
CA ASP A 152 -6.78 -8.03 15.55
C ASP A 152 -8.13 -7.31 15.43
N GLU A 153 -8.90 -7.60 14.39
CA GLU A 153 -10.14 -6.86 14.08
C GLU A 153 -11.23 -7.07 15.14
N VAL A 154 -11.21 -8.19 15.83
CA VAL A 154 -12.21 -8.54 16.86
C VAL A 154 -11.82 -7.98 18.22
N THR A 155 -10.59 -8.24 18.67
CA THR A 155 -10.15 -7.85 20.01
C THR A 155 -9.64 -6.42 20.09
N ARG A 156 -9.33 -5.78 18.97
CA ARG A 156 -8.72 -4.44 18.87
C ARG A 156 -7.34 -4.34 19.53
N GLN A 157 -6.73 -5.48 19.81
CA GLN A 157 -5.39 -5.51 20.40
C GLN A 157 -4.33 -5.42 19.30
N PRO A 158 -3.27 -4.61 19.48
CA PRO A 158 -2.14 -4.60 18.57
C PRO A 158 -1.49 -5.99 18.48
N VAL A 159 -1.21 -6.45 17.27
CA VAL A 159 -0.52 -7.73 16.99
C VAL A 159 0.87 -7.51 16.39
N THR A 160 1.25 -6.27 16.14
CA THR A 160 2.60 -5.87 15.76
C THR A 160 3.11 -4.75 16.67
N SER A 161 4.41 -4.51 16.65
CA SER A 161 4.96 -3.25 17.16
C SER A 161 4.37 -2.07 16.39
N LYS A 162 4.32 -0.90 17.05
CA LYS A 162 3.94 0.36 16.41
C LYS A 162 5.14 0.94 15.69
N VAL A 163 4.96 1.30 14.43
CA VAL A 163 5.88 2.19 13.72
C VAL A 163 5.52 3.62 14.09
N SER A 164 6.46 4.36 14.61
CA SER A 164 6.27 5.78 14.96
C SER A 164 7.19 6.66 14.12
N ALA A 165 6.70 7.84 13.74
CA ALA A 165 7.54 8.82 13.06
C ALA A 165 8.68 9.24 14.00
N GLN A 166 9.91 9.20 13.48
CA GLN A 166 11.06 9.78 14.21
C GLN A 166 10.91 11.30 14.22
N LYS A 167 11.07 11.88 15.41
CA LYS A 167 11.09 13.34 15.59
C LYS A 167 12.40 13.93 15.09
#